data_98caed632a83d9afdce281ecdece65d2
#
_entry.id   98caed632a83d9afdce281ecdece65d2
#
_cell.length_a   1.000
_cell.length_b   1.000
_cell.length_c   1.000
_cell.angle_alpha   90.00
_cell.angle_beta   90.00
_cell.angle_gamma   90.00
#
_symmetry.space_group_name_H-M   'P 1'
#
loop_
_entity.id
_entity.type
_entity.pdbx_description
1 polymer ?
#
loop_
_entity_poly.entity_id
_entity_poly.type
_entity_poly.pdbx_seq_one_letter_code
_entity_poly.pdbx_strand_id
1 'polypeptide(L)'
;SRYGVGYDKVDVAAARELGILVSIAPGANSNSVADLAMALMLAAARHVCPMDAAIRAGQNSKPTTGVEMWGKTLGVVGTGRIGKGVIQRAAGFQMKVLANDAYPDQAFVEAHNGTYTDLDTLFRESDFITLHAPYTEETKNMVDSRRLKEMKSTAVLVNTARGGIVDEEALYERREDVAEEIN
;
A
#
# COMPACT_ATOMS: atom_id res chain seq x y z
N SER A 1 5.86 -26.39 1.46
CA SER A 1 5.26 -25.45 0.49
C SER A 1 4.72 -24.22 1.19
N ARG A 2 5.01 -23.05 0.65
CA ARG A 2 4.59 -21.76 1.20
C ARG A 2 3.47 -21.16 0.35
N TYR A 3 2.36 -20.78 0.97
CA TYR A 3 1.26 -20.07 0.29
C TYR A 3 1.68 -18.62 -0.04
N GLY A 4 1.69 -18.27 -1.32
CA GLY A 4 2.23 -17.01 -1.82
C GLY A 4 3.72 -17.05 -2.15
N VAL A 5 4.37 -15.88 -2.26
CA VAL A 5 5.77 -15.73 -2.68
C VAL A 5 6.74 -15.44 -1.53
N GLY A 6 6.25 -14.97 -0.39
CA GLY A 6 7.10 -14.58 0.74
C GLY A 6 7.61 -15.80 1.50
N TYR A 7 8.94 -15.97 1.58
CA TYR A 7 9.58 -17.04 2.34
C TYR A 7 10.65 -16.52 3.31
N ASP A 8 10.59 -15.26 3.66
CA ASP A 8 11.58 -14.57 4.51
C ASP A 8 11.77 -15.20 5.88
N LYS A 9 10.75 -15.92 6.38
CA LYS A 9 10.78 -16.64 7.67
C LYS A 9 11.13 -18.12 7.55
N VAL A 10 11.55 -18.58 6.37
CA VAL A 10 12.00 -19.94 6.14
C VAL A 10 13.51 -19.96 6.05
N ASP A 11 14.16 -20.72 6.91
CA ASP A 11 15.60 -20.97 6.81
C ASP A 11 15.86 -21.93 5.63
N VAL A 12 16.07 -21.31 4.46
CA VAL A 12 16.32 -22.07 3.22
C VAL A 12 17.67 -22.77 3.23
N ALA A 13 18.66 -22.22 3.97
CA ALA A 13 19.97 -22.83 4.09
C ALA A 13 19.89 -24.14 4.88
N ALA A 14 19.28 -24.10 6.07
CA ALA A 14 19.05 -25.30 6.87
C ALA A 14 18.17 -26.32 6.14
N ALA A 15 17.12 -25.86 5.41
CA ALA A 15 16.29 -26.76 4.62
C ALA A 15 17.11 -27.50 3.55
N ARG A 16 18.03 -26.80 2.88
CA ARG A 16 18.91 -27.37 1.87
C ARG A 16 19.88 -28.40 2.47
N GLU A 17 20.48 -28.11 3.63
CA GLU A 17 21.36 -29.02 4.34
C GLU A 17 20.66 -30.33 4.74
N LEU A 18 19.37 -30.22 5.10
CA LEU A 18 18.53 -31.34 5.48
C LEU A 18 17.85 -32.05 4.31
N GLY A 19 18.13 -31.63 3.06
CA GLY A 19 17.50 -32.21 1.86
C GLY A 19 16.00 -31.91 1.73
N ILE A 20 15.50 -30.86 2.43
CA ILE A 20 14.09 -30.47 2.40
C ILE A 20 13.84 -29.51 1.23
N LEU A 21 12.91 -29.86 0.36
CA LEU A 21 12.46 -29.00 -0.73
C LEU A 21 11.57 -27.85 -0.19
N VAL A 22 11.97 -26.62 -0.50
CA VAL A 22 11.15 -25.42 -0.23
C VAL A 22 10.53 -24.93 -1.55
N SER A 23 9.21 -24.82 -1.58
CA SER A 23 8.48 -24.33 -2.74
C SER A 23 7.55 -23.15 -2.36
N ILE A 24 7.30 -22.29 -3.32
CA ILE A 24 6.37 -21.15 -3.21
C ILE A 24 5.24 -21.29 -4.23
N ALA A 25 4.14 -20.59 -4.00
CA ALA A 25 2.98 -20.58 -4.89
C ALA A 25 2.76 -19.16 -5.46
N PRO A 26 3.49 -18.76 -6.51
CA PRO A 26 3.38 -17.42 -7.09
C PRO A 26 1.99 -17.15 -7.63
N GLY A 27 1.40 -16.02 -7.25
CA GLY A 27 0.08 -15.60 -7.74
C GLY A 27 -1.12 -16.16 -6.97
N ALA A 28 -0.93 -17.19 -6.13
CA ALA A 28 -2.03 -17.87 -5.43
C ALA A 28 -2.88 -16.92 -4.55
N ASN A 29 -2.28 -15.87 -4.00
CA ASN A 29 -2.95 -14.90 -3.13
C ASN A 29 -2.97 -13.47 -3.69
N SER A 30 -2.55 -13.25 -4.94
CA SER A 30 -2.38 -11.89 -5.47
C SER A 30 -3.68 -11.10 -5.48
N ASN A 31 -4.80 -11.72 -5.86
CA ASN A 31 -6.10 -11.09 -5.84
C ASN A 31 -6.57 -10.77 -4.42
N SER A 32 -6.38 -11.70 -3.48
CA SER A 32 -6.77 -11.48 -2.07
C SER A 32 -6.00 -10.32 -1.44
N VAL A 33 -4.70 -10.17 -1.77
CA VAL A 33 -3.91 -9.03 -1.28
C VAL A 33 -4.33 -7.73 -1.95
N ALA A 34 -4.67 -7.75 -3.24
CA ALA A 34 -5.21 -6.58 -3.93
C ALA A 34 -6.58 -6.16 -3.34
N ASP A 35 -7.45 -7.11 -3.03
CA ASP A 35 -8.73 -6.86 -2.34
C ASP A 35 -8.49 -6.23 -0.97
N LEU A 36 -7.54 -6.76 -0.20
CA LEU A 36 -7.19 -6.23 1.12
C LEU A 36 -6.65 -4.79 1.03
N ALA A 37 -5.79 -4.49 0.06
CA ALA A 37 -5.27 -3.14 -0.14
C ALA A 37 -6.40 -2.14 -0.41
N MET A 38 -7.35 -2.47 -1.29
CA MET A 38 -8.53 -1.65 -1.55
C MET A 38 -9.43 -1.50 -0.32
N ALA A 39 -9.65 -2.60 0.41
CA ALA A 39 -10.44 -2.58 1.64
C ALA A 39 -9.83 -1.66 2.71
N LEU A 40 -8.51 -1.69 2.89
CA LEU A 40 -7.80 -0.83 3.83
C LEU A 40 -7.90 0.65 3.43
N MET A 41 -7.72 0.97 2.15
CA MET A 41 -7.90 2.33 1.63
C MET A 41 -9.32 2.85 1.87
N LEU A 42 -10.33 2.06 1.55
CA LEU A 42 -11.73 2.42 1.78
C LEU A 42 -12.06 2.54 3.28
N ALA A 43 -11.56 1.63 4.11
CA ALA A 43 -11.79 1.66 5.55
C ALA A 43 -11.17 2.91 6.19
N ALA A 44 -9.96 3.30 5.78
CA ALA A 44 -9.31 4.53 6.23
C ALA A 44 -10.05 5.77 5.73
N ALA A 45 -10.32 5.86 4.43
CA ALA A 45 -10.98 7.00 3.80
C ALA A 45 -12.38 7.27 4.38
N ARG A 46 -13.10 6.25 4.79
CA ARG A 46 -14.48 6.34 5.27
C ARG A 46 -14.63 6.15 6.78
N HIS A 47 -13.51 6.10 7.53
CA HIS A 47 -13.48 5.93 9.00
C HIS A 47 -14.28 4.69 9.49
N VAL A 48 -14.27 3.60 8.73
CA VAL A 48 -15.10 2.41 9.01
C VAL A 48 -14.76 1.81 10.38
N CYS A 49 -13.47 1.63 10.69
CA CYS A 49 -13.05 0.99 11.93
C CYS A 49 -13.41 1.81 13.18
N PRO A 50 -13.11 3.13 13.28
CA PRO A 50 -13.51 3.91 14.44
C PRO A 50 -15.03 4.04 14.59
N MET A 51 -15.78 4.09 13.49
CA MET A 51 -17.23 4.12 13.53
C MET A 51 -17.83 2.78 14.03
N ASP A 52 -17.33 1.65 13.54
CA ASP A 52 -17.74 0.33 14.03
C ASP A 52 -17.46 0.18 15.54
N ALA A 53 -16.26 0.58 15.99
CA ALA A 53 -15.88 0.53 17.40
C ALA A 53 -16.80 1.41 18.26
N ALA A 54 -17.13 2.63 17.84
CA ALA A 54 -18.01 3.53 18.55
C ALA A 54 -19.45 2.96 18.67
N ILE A 55 -19.99 2.42 17.57
CA ILE A 55 -21.32 1.80 17.56
C ILE A 55 -21.37 0.59 18.50
N ARG A 56 -20.36 -0.28 18.47
CA ARG A 56 -20.29 -1.44 19.38
C ARG A 56 -20.17 -1.03 20.84
N ALA A 57 -19.55 0.11 21.13
CA ALA A 57 -19.47 0.68 22.47
C ALA A 57 -20.77 1.40 22.91
N GLY A 58 -21.84 1.38 22.12
CA GLY A 58 -23.07 2.09 22.40
C GLY A 58 -22.97 3.62 22.33
N GLN A 59 -21.89 4.13 21.71
CA GLN A 59 -21.68 5.55 21.54
C GLN A 59 -22.46 6.05 20.32
N ASN A 60 -23.21 7.14 20.50
CA ASN A 60 -23.85 7.84 19.40
C ASN A 60 -22.78 8.71 18.70
N SER A 61 -21.96 8.12 17.84
CA SER A 61 -20.92 8.85 17.12
C SER A 61 -21.55 9.78 16.09
N LYS A 62 -21.16 11.06 16.14
CA LYS A 62 -21.47 11.94 15.01
C LYS A 62 -20.76 11.41 13.77
N PRO A 63 -21.42 11.37 12.59
CA PRO A 63 -20.75 10.96 11.36
C PRO A 63 -19.54 11.85 11.11
N THR A 64 -18.36 11.24 11.01
CA THR A 64 -17.15 11.95 10.59
C THR A 64 -17.14 12.01 9.07
N THR A 65 -16.91 13.18 8.52
CA THR A 65 -16.80 13.35 7.07
C THR A 65 -15.55 12.63 6.57
N GLY A 66 -15.76 11.59 5.77
CA GLY A 66 -14.66 10.86 5.14
C GLY A 66 -14.21 11.49 3.82
N VAL A 67 -13.16 10.93 3.25
CA VAL A 67 -12.64 11.29 1.94
C VAL A 67 -13.24 10.36 0.87
N GLU A 68 -13.59 10.92 -0.28
CA GLU A 68 -14.07 10.17 -1.43
C GLU A 68 -12.86 9.65 -2.23
N MET A 69 -12.91 8.38 -2.69
CA MET A 69 -11.87 7.82 -3.56
C MET A 69 -12.08 8.13 -5.04
N TRP A 70 -13.33 8.44 -5.42
CA TRP A 70 -13.70 8.71 -6.80
C TRP A 70 -12.87 9.84 -7.41
N GLY A 71 -12.26 9.58 -8.56
CA GLY A 71 -11.48 10.56 -9.30
C GLY A 71 -10.17 11.01 -8.64
N LYS A 72 -9.79 10.41 -7.51
CA LYS A 72 -8.54 10.72 -6.80
C LYS A 72 -7.33 10.09 -7.46
N THR A 73 -6.14 10.51 -7.03
CA THR A 73 -4.86 9.97 -7.51
C THR A 73 -4.40 8.82 -6.63
N LEU A 74 -4.13 7.67 -7.25
CA LEU A 74 -3.57 6.47 -6.62
C LEU A 74 -2.10 6.32 -7.01
N GLY A 75 -1.19 6.38 -6.04
CA GLY A 75 0.20 6.00 -6.18
C GLY A 75 0.40 4.50 -5.94
N VAL A 76 1.00 3.81 -6.90
CA VAL A 76 1.29 2.38 -6.81
C VAL A 76 2.78 2.14 -6.92
N VAL A 77 3.40 1.71 -5.84
CA VAL A 77 4.82 1.32 -5.79
C VAL A 77 4.92 -0.19 -5.92
N GLY A 78 5.45 -0.64 -7.06
CA GLY A 78 5.47 -2.04 -7.44
C GLY A 78 4.24 -2.45 -8.27
N THR A 79 4.40 -2.59 -9.58
CA THR A 79 3.36 -2.97 -10.54
C THR A 79 3.42 -4.44 -10.94
N GLY A 80 3.86 -5.29 -10.01
CA GLY A 80 3.77 -6.75 -10.14
C GLY A 80 2.32 -7.26 -10.12
N ARG A 81 2.11 -8.57 -9.89
CA ARG A 81 0.76 -9.17 -9.89
C ARG A 81 -0.23 -8.47 -8.97
N ILE A 82 0.21 -8.09 -7.76
CA ILE A 82 -0.64 -7.44 -6.76
C ILE A 82 -0.93 -5.99 -7.18
N GLY A 83 0.10 -5.20 -7.50
CA GLY A 83 -0.07 -3.81 -7.93
C GLY A 83 -0.96 -3.68 -9.16
N LYS A 84 -0.80 -4.54 -10.18
CA LYS A 84 -1.72 -4.61 -11.32
C LYS A 84 -3.14 -4.93 -10.89
N GLY A 85 -3.33 -5.86 -9.96
CA GLY A 85 -4.64 -6.19 -9.41
C GLY A 85 -5.30 -5.01 -8.68
N VAL A 86 -4.53 -4.17 -7.99
CA VAL A 86 -5.04 -2.93 -7.36
C VAL A 86 -5.39 -1.90 -8.42
N ILE A 87 -4.54 -1.69 -9.42
CA ILE A 87 -4.80 -0.76 -10.54
C ILE A 87 -6.11 -1.11 -11.27
N GLN A 88 -6.35 -2.39 -11.55
CA GLN A 88 -7.60 -2.84 -12.17
C GLN A 88 -8.83 -2.49 -11.32
N ARG A 89 -8.75 -2.65 -10.00
CA ARG A 89 -9.85 -2.30 -9.08
C ARG A 89 -10.06 -0.79 -8.97
N ALA A 90 -8.98 -0.02 -9.00
CA ALA A 90 -9.00 1.44 -8.96
C ALA A 90 -9.72 2.06 -10.17
N ALA A 91 -9.74 1.37 -11.30
CA ALA A 91 -10.50 1.79 -12.48
C ALA A 91 -12.01 1.95 -12.19
N GLY A 92 -12.58 1.11 -11.30
CA GLY A 92 -13.97 1.24 -10.86
C GLY A 92 -14.26 2.53 -10.09
N PHE A 93 -13.24 3.17 -9.54
CA PHE A 93 -13.30 4.47 -8.85
C PHE A 93 -12.84 5.63 -9.74
N GLN A 94 -12.60 5.39 -11.03
CA GLN A 94 -12.08 6.38 -11.99
C GLN A 94 -10.80 7.10 -11.50
N MET A 95 -9.97 6.40 -10.74
CA MET A 95 -8.74 6.98 -10.21
C MET A 95 -7.72 7.21 -11.32
N LYS A 96 -6.94 8.31 -11.17
CA LYS A 96 -5.69 8.49 -11.92
C LYS A 96 -4.60 7.69 -11.24
N VAL A 97 -3.81 6.94 -11.99
CA VAL A 97 -2.74 6.09 -11.44
C VAL A 97 -1.36 6.73 -11.70
N LEU A 98 -0.59 6.90 -10.64
CA LEU A 98 0.85 7.16 -10.70
C LEU A 98 1.58 5.89 -10.27
N ALA A 99 2.40 5.34 -11.14
CA ALA A 99 3.08 4.07 -10.91
C ALA A 99 4.59 4.26 -10.80
N ASN A 100 5.23 3.42 -9.99
CA ASN A 100 6.68 3.28 -9.94
C ASN A 100 7.06 1.81 -9.82
N ASP A 101 7.97 1.35 -10.65
CA ASP A 101 8.49 -0.02 -10.65
C ASP A 101 9.87 -0.06 -11.31
N ALA A 102 10.74 -0.97 -10.87
CA ALA A 102 12.02 -1.21 -11.53
C ALA A 102 11.87 -1.86 -12.92
N TYR A 103 10.73 -2.54 -13.15
CA TYR A 103 10.40 -3.22 -14.41
C TYR A 103 9.03 -2.76 -14.91
N PRO A 104 8.93 -1.56 -15.49
CA PRO A 104 7.66 -0.96 -15.87
C PRO A 104 6.95 -1.71 -17.00
N ASP A 105 5.64 -1.92 -16.86
CA ASP A 105 4.74 -2.38 -17.91
C ASP A 105 3.90 -1.17 -18.38
N GLN A 106 4.49 -0.38 -19.28
CA GLN A 106 3.94 0.89 -19.73
C GLN A 106 2.54 0.70 -20.34
N ALA A 107 2.38 -0.28 -21.22
CA ALA A 107 1.12 -0.53 -21.90
C ALA A 107 -0.02 -0.86 -20.92
N PHE A 108 0.27 -1.63 -19.87
CA PHE A 108 -0.73 -1.96 -18.86
C PHE A 108 -1.16 -0.72 -18.06
N VAL A 109 -0.21 0.09 -17.61
CA VAL A 109 -0.51 1.27 -16.76
C VAL A 109 -1.26 2.33 -17.56
N GLU A 110 -0.86 2.60 -18.79
CA GLU A 110 -1.56 3.54 -19.70
C GLU A 110 -2.99 3.09 -20.01
N ALA A 111 -3.22 1.79 -20.23
CA ALA A 111 -4.57 1.26 -20.46
C ALA A 111 -5.51 1.42 -19.25
N HIS A 112 -4.96 1.73 -18.07
CA HIS A 112 -5.71 1.91 -16.82
C HIS A 112 -5.64 3.35 -16.27
N ASN A 113 -5.60 4.36 -17.16
CA ASN A 113 -5.56 5.78 -16.80
C ASN A 113 -4.35 6.15 -15.93
N GLY A 114 -3.18 5.54 -16.22
CA GLY A 114 -2.00 5.72 -15.42
C GLY A 114 -0.76 6.13 -16.20
N THR A 115 0.25 6.54 -15.47
CA THR A 115 1.58 6.85 -15.99
C THR A 115 2.64 6.47 -14.98
N TYR A 116 3.84 6.09 -15.46
CA TYR A 116 5.01 5.91 -14.60
C TYR A 116 5.63 7.26 -14.25
N THR A 117 6.10 7.40 -13.02
CA THR A 117 6.78 8.57 -12.52
C THR A 117 7.87 8.18 -11.50
N ASP A 118 8.69 9.15 -11.10
CA ASP A 118 9.61 8.97 -9.99
C ASP A 118 8.87 8.86 -8.65
N LEU A 119 9.53 8.30 -7.63
CA LEU A 119 8.94 8.09 -6.33
C LEU A 119 8.52 9.40 -5.66
N ASP A 120 9.34 10.44 -5.74
CA ASP A 120 9.09 11.69 -5.05
C ASP A 120 7.84 12.40 -5.59
N THR A 121 7.65 12.38 -6.92
CA THR A 121 6.42 12.86 -7.57
C THR A 121 5.22 12.00 -7.18
N LEU A 122 5.38 10.67 -7.15
CA LEU A 122 4.32 9.76 -6.73
C LEU A 122 3.85 10.07 -5.30
N PHE A 123 4.79 10.22 -4.34
CA PHE A 123 4.45 10.50 -2.96
C PHE A 123 3.78 11.87 -2.78
N ARG A 124 4.27 12.90 -3.47
CA ARG A 124 3.75 14.27 -3.37
C ARG A 124 2.35 14.43 -3.97
N GLU A 125 2.06 13.75 -5.08
CA GLU A 125 0.82 14.00 -5.84
C GLU A 125 -0.32 13.03 -5.54
N SER A 126 -0.04 11.91 -4.88
CA SER A 126 -1.07 10.90 -4.61
C SER A 126 -1.94 11.26 -3.42
N ASP A 127 -3.22 10.91 -3.52
CA ASP A 127 -4.18 10.96 -2.41
C ASP A 127 -4.21 9.62 -1.66
N PHE A 128 -3.93 8.53 -2.37
CA PHE A 128 -3.80 7.18 -1.83
C PHE A 128 -2.51 6.58 -2.35
N ILE A 129 -1.74 5.92 -1.48
CA ILE A 129 -0.48 5.27 -1.84
C ILE A 129 -0.52 3.83 -1.36
N THR A 130 -0.12 2.89 -2.22
CA THR A 130 -0.07 1.48 -1.88
C THR A 130 1.26 0.85 -2.30
N LEU A 131 1.85 0.09 -1.37
CA LEU A 131 3.17 -0.49 -1.53
C LEU A 131 3.07 -1.99 -1.82
N HIS A 132 3.67 -2.41 -2.94
CA HIS A 132 3.71 -3.81 -3.41
C HIS A 132 5.10 -4.23 -3.89
N ALA A 133 6.13 -3.43 -3.59
CA ALA A 133 7.52 -3.75 -3.86
C ALA A 133 8.02 -4.87 -2.93
N PRO A 134 8.97 -5.72 -3.36
CA PRO A 134 9.65 -6.64 -2.47
C PRO A 134 10.54 -5.86 -1.48
N TYR A 135 10.83 -6.48 -0.34
CA TYR A 135 11.83 -5.93 0.59
C TYR A 135 13.24 -6.32 0.11
N THR A 136 14.05 -5.32 -0.19
CA THR A 136 15.46 -5.44 -0.59
C THR A 136 16.26 -4.32 0.08
N GLU A 137 17.57 -4.30 -0.08
CA GLU A 137 18.39 -3.19 0.43
C GLU A 137 17.99 -1.84 -0.22
N GLU A 138 17.56 -1.84 -1.49
CA GLU A 138 17.12 -0.63 -2.21
C GLU A 138 15.74 -0.15 -1.77
N THR A 139 14.87 -1.04 -1.27
CA THR A 139 13.52 -0.71 -0.83
C THR A 139 13.39 -0.57 0.69
N LYS A 140 14.46 -0.90 1.43
CA LYS A 140 14.54 -0.69 2.87
C LYS A 140 14.39 0.79 3.19
N ASN A 141 13.46 1.12 4.08
CA ASN A 141 13.12 2.49 4.47
C ASN A 141 12.91 3.41 3.25
N MET A 142 12.42 2.86 2.14
CA MET A 142 12.11 3.64 0.94
C MET A 142 11.11 4.76 1.24
N VAL A 143 10.19 4.53 2.17
CA VAL A 143 9.29 5.54 2.72
C VAL A 143 9.93 6.08 3.99
N ASP A 144 10.78 7.07 3.83
CA ASP A 144 11.54 7.76 4.86
C ASP A 144 10.82 9.03 5.37
N SER A 145 11.41 9.70 6.37
CA SER A 145 10.89 10.96 6.94
C SER A 145 10.67 12.04 5.88
N ARG A 146 11.55 12.13 4.86
CA ARG A 146 11.43 13.12 3.78
C ARG A 146 10.19 12.87 2.95
N ARG A 147 9.99 11.63 2.46
CA ARG A 147 8.82 11.28 1.65
C ARG A 147 7.52 11.38 2.43
N LEU A 148 7.53 10.98 3.71
CA LEU A 148 6.36 11.15 4.60
C LEU A 148 5.96 12.62 4.75
N LYS A 149 6.93 13.54 4.85
CA LYS A 149 6.67 14.99 4.91
C LYS A 149 6.18 15.59 3.58
N GLU A 150 6.60 15.02 2.46
CA GLU A 150 6.18 15.44 1.12
C GLU A 150 4.76 14.96 0.76
N MET A 151 4.22 13.94 1.46
CA MET A 151 2.86 13.48 1.25
C MET A 151 1.85 14.56 1.61
N LYS A 152 0.71 14.56 0.92
CA LYS A 152 -0.45 15.37 1.32
C LYS A 152 -0.85 15.01 2.76
N SER A 153 -1.23 16.00 3.58
CA SER A 153 -1.67 15.76 4.97
C SER A 153 -2.91 14.83 5.07
N THR A 154 -3.70 14.76 4.00
CA THR A 154 -4.87 13.90 3.89
C THR A 154 -4.58 12.57 3.18
N ALA A 155 -3.34 12.31 2.76
CA ALA A 155 -3.01 11.11 2.03
C ALA A 155 -3.13 9.85 2.90
N VAL A 156 -3.57 8.76 2.29
CA VAL A 156 -3.65 7.44 2.92
C VAL A 156 -2.53 6.55 2.38
N LEU A 157 -1.68 6.05 3.27
CA LEU A 157 -0.61 5.10 2.94
C LEU A 157 -1.01 3.69 3.37
N VAL A 158 -0.96 2.73 2.45
CA VAL A 158 -1.24 1.32 2.71
C VAL A 158 -0.01 0.48 2.36
N ASN A 159 0.46 -0.31 3.31
CA ASN A 159 1.55 -1.26 3.11
C ASN A 159 1.06 -2.69 3.34
N THR A 160 0.83 -3.43 2.28
CA THR A 160 0.52 -4.87 2.31
C THR A 160 1.72 -5.73 1.87
N ALA A 161 2.89 -5.12 1.70
CA ALA A 161 4.12 -5.80 1.30
C ALA A 161 4.95 -6.24 2.51
N ARG A 162 5.84 -5.40 3.03
CA ARG A 162 6.72 -5.70 4.18
C ARG A 162 6.91 -4.46 5.04
N GLY A 163 6.97 -4.62 6.37
CA GLY A 163 7.14 -3.53 7.34
C GLY A 163 8.36 -2.66 7.05
N GLY A 164 9.53 -3.25 6.89
CA GLY A 164 10.78 -2.52 6.70
C GLY A 164 10.92 -1.69 5.40
N ILE A 165 9.90 -1.64 4.54
CA ILE A 165 9.83 -0.70 3.41
C ILE A 165 9.51 0.71 3.90
N VAL A 166 8.77 0.81 4.98
CA VAL A 166 8.44 2.08 5.65
C VAL A 166 9.36 2.22 6.87
N ASP A 167 9.91 3.38 7.06
CA ASP A 167 10.55 3.77 8.31
C ASP A 167 9.46 4.00 9.37
N GLU A 168 9.28 3.01 10.24
CA GLU A 168 8.18 3.02 11.21
C GLU A 168 8.37 4.10 12.30
N GLU A 169 9.62 4.47 12.62
CA GLU A 169 9.92 5.53 13.57
C GLU A 169 9.55 6.90 12.97
N ALA A 170 9.99 7.16 11.73
CA ALA A 170 9.64 8.37 11.00
C ALA A 170 8.12 8.48 10.75
N LEU A 171 7.44 7.36 10.52
CA LEU A 171 5.98 7.34 10.37
C LEU A 171 5.27 7.70 11.68
N TYR A 172 5.79 7.22 12.82
CA TYR A 172 5.24 7.56 14.13
C TYR A 172 5.36 9.06 14.41
N GLU A 173 6.54 9.64 14.19
CA GLU A 173 6.78 11.09 14.33
C GLU A 173 5.85 11.90 13.41
N ARG A 174 5.74 11.53 12.14
CA ARG A 174 4.87 12.26 11.20
C ARG A 174 3.39 12.21 11.59
N ARG A 175 2.93 11.11 12.20
CA ARG A 175 1.56 10.99 12.71
C ARG A 175 1.27 12.00 13.83
N GLU A 176 2.23 12.24 14.70
CA GLU A 176 2.10 13.25 15.77
C GLU A 176 2.03 14.66 15.18
N ASP A 177 2.92 15.00 14.23
CA ASP A 177 2.91 16.28 13.52
C ASP A 177 1.55 16.56 12.87
N VAL A 178 1.00 15.59 12.10
CA VAL A 178 -0.31 15.74 11.42
C VAL A 178 -1.45 15.89 12.41
N ALA A 179 -1.40 15.21 13.56
CA ALA A 179 -2.42 15.35 14.59
C ALA A 179 -2.41 16.76 15.22
N GLU A 180 -1.25 17.42 15.31
CA GLU A 180 -1.13 18.80 15.76
C GLU A 180 -1.57 19.82 14.71
N GLU A 181 -1.32 19.56 13.41
CA GLU A 181 -1.75 20.41 12.29
C GLU A 181 -3.29 20.48 12.12
N ILE A 182 -4.02 19.45 12.59
CA ILE A 182 -5.50 19.33 12.40
C ILE A 182 -6.29 19.85 13.61
N ASN A 183 -5.66 20.05 14.77
CA ASN A 183 -6.30 20.59 15.99
C ASN A 183 -6.22 22.12 16.06
#